data_739bb34cc7b780a9eab01289ed473acb
#
_entry.id   739bb34cc7b780a9eab01289ed473acb
#
_cell.length_a   1.000
_cell.length_b   1.000
_cell.length_c   1.000
_cell.angle_alpha   90.00
_cell.angle_beta   90.00
_cell.angle_gamma   90.00
#
_symmetry.space_group_name_H-M   'P 1'
#
loop_
_entity.id
_entity.type
_entity.pdbx_description
1 polymer ?
#
loop_
_entity_poly.entity_id
_entity_poly.type
_entity_poly.pdbx_seq_one_letter_code
_entity_poly.pdbx_strand_id
1 'polypeptide(L)'
;MSGPGAYVADRTEGITRVEDLPKARIVLRSRNYSRRPCPECDRSCYRHRIMQRTLHDVGDLVSGRPRELDLTYSQHYCCKCHRYFNADTSDLALPKSHYTHRVVTLAVRLVAEDGLPYRAASWHLWRDHRVFVPYATIQNWVEAGGKKGRATHQRRISRRRAG
;
A
#
# COMPACT_ATOMS: atom_id res chain seq x y z
N MET A 1 41.69 16.72 17.26
CA MET A 1 41.61 16.29 15.87
C MET A 1 40.39 15.37 15.72
N SER A 2 39.29 15.90 15.28
CA SER A 2 38.17 15.07 14.85
C SER A 2 38.59 14.42 13.51
N GLY A 3 38.89 13.16 13.55
CA GLY A 3 39.04 12.38 12.33
C GLY A 3 37.79 12.49 11.45
N PRO A 4 37.90 12.17 10.15
CA PRO A 4 36.71 12.07 9.28
C PRO A 4 35.71 11.18 10.00
N GLY A 5 34.49 11.70 10.14
CA GLY A 5 33.46 11.06 10.96
C GLY A 5 33.44 9.57 10.72
N ALA A 6 33.57 8.80 11.81
CA ALA A 6 33.59 7.35 11.71
C ALA A 6 32.38 6.93 10.89
N TYR A 7 32.61 6.24 9.79
CA TYR A 7 31.57 5.62 9.00
C TYR A 7 30.73 4.75 9.95
N VAL A 8 29.54 5.21 10.25
CA VAL A 8 28.59 4.40 11.00
C VAL A 8 28.00 3.47 9.97
N ALA A 9 28.45 2.24 9.94
CA ALA A 9 27.87 1.21 9.09
C ALA A 9 26.37 1.18 9.31
N ASP A 10 25.62 1.27 8.23
CA ASP A 10 24.17 1.06 8.29
C ASP A 10 23.94 -0.29 8.99
N ARG A 11 23.14 -0.31 10.05
CA ARG A 11 22.84 -1.53 10.82
C ARG A 11 22.25 -2.64 9.94
N THR A 12 21.83 -2.30 8.75
CA THR A 12 21.28 -3.22 7.77
C THR A 12 22.27 -3.59 6.67
N GLU A 13 23.47 -2.99 6.68
CA GLU A 13 24.54 -3.38 5.78
C GLU A 13 24.97 -4.83 6.10
N GLY A 14 24.87 -5.71 5.12
CA GLY A 14 25.09 -7.13 5.30
C GLY A 14 23.88 -7.97 5.71
N ILE A 15 22.71 -7.36 5.95
CA ILE A 15 21.46 -8.11 6.14
C ILE A 15 21.02 -8.69 4.79
N THR A 16 21.10 -10.00 4.69
CA THR A 16 20.72 -10.74 3.49
C THR A 16 19.44 -11.56 3.65
N ARG A 17 18.93 -11.65 4.88
CA ARG A 17 17.75 -12.44 5.22
C ARG A 17 16.70 -11.57 5.91
N VAL A 18 15.43 -11.86 5.63
CA VAL A 18 14.30 -11.16 6.25
C VAL A 18 14.28 -11.35 7.77
N GLU A 19 14.73 -12.51 8.26
CA GLU A 19 14.78 -12.84 9.69
C GLU A 19 15.78 -11.96 10.48
N ASP A 20 16.79 -11.43 9.80
CA ASP A 20 17.83 -10.60 10.42
C ASP A 20 17.44 -9.13 10.53
N LEU A 21 16.23 -8.78 10.05
CA LEU A 21 15.75 -7.41 10.08
C LEU A 21 15.37 -6.94 11.48
N PRO A 22 15.49 -5.63 11.72
CA PRO A 22 14.91 -5.03 12.90
C PRO A 22 13.40 -5.34 12.98
N LYS A 23 12.94 -5.68 14.18
CA LYS A 23 11.52 -6.00 14.41
C LYS A 23 10.63 -4.85 13.93
N ALA A 24 9.60 -5.16 13.16
CA ALA A 24 8.68 -4.19 12.62
C ALA A 24 7.95 -3.41 13.73
N ARG A 25 7.71 -2.14 13.48
CA ARG A 25 6.80 -1.32 14.28
C ARG A 25 5.38 -1.57 13.80
N ILE A 26 4.53 -2.04 14.70
CA ILE A 26 3.13 -2.31 14.40
C ILE A 26 2.27 -1.10 14.79
N VAL A 27 1.49 -0.62 13.84
CA VAL A 27 0.51 0.44 14.04
C VAL A 27 -0.88 -0.16 13.91
N LEU A 28 -1.71 -0.01 14.95
CA LEU A 28 -3.06 -0.51 14.94
C LEU A 28 -4.01 0.50 14.29
N ARG A 29 -4.86 0.01 13.38
CA ARG A 29 -5.95 0.78 12.77
C ARG A 29 -7.24 0.00 12.87
N SER A 30 -8.31 0.69 13.19
CA SER A 30 -9.62 0.09 13.34
C SER A 30 -10.66 0.78 12.47
N ARG A 31 -11.42 -0.02 11.75
CA ARG A 31 -12.63 0.34 11.00
C ARG A 31 -13.75 -0.63 11.38
N ASN A 32 -13.91 -0.85 12.68
CA ASN A 32 -14.87 -1.79 13.25
C ASN A 32 -16.11 -1.03 13.69
N TYR A 33 -17.22 -1.28 13.03
CA TYR A 33 -18.51 -0.64 13.29
C TYR A 33 -19.57 -1.67 13.63
N SER A 34 -20.48 -1.35 14.52
CA SER A 34 -21.64 -2.21 14.83
C SER A 34 -22.67 -2.23 13.70
N ARG A 35 -22.83 -1.11 13.00
CA ARG A 35 -23.73 -0.94 11.85
C ARG A 35 -23.09 -0.09 10.77
N ARG A 36 -23.40 -0.40 9.52
CA ARG A 36 -23.05 0.40 8.35
C ARG A 36 -24.15 0.35 7.29
N PRO A 37 -24.35 1.42 6.53
CA PRO A 37 -25.30 1.42 5.43
C PRO A 37 -24.80 0.54 4.30
N CYS A 38 -25.71 -0.22 3.68
CA CYS A 38 -25.41 -0.98 2.48
C CYS A 38 -25.04 -0.05 1.33
N PRO A 39 -23.96 -0.29 0.59
CA PRO A 39 -23.55 0.56 -0.53
C PRO A 39 -24.55 0.62 -1.69
N GLU A 40 -25.43 -0.39 -1.81
CA GLU A 40 -26.40 -0.48 -2.91
C GLU A 40 -27.80 0.01 -2.56
N CYS A 41 -28.31 -0.28 -1.36
CA CYS A 41 -29.67 0.04 -0.96
C CYS A 41 -29.78 0.98 0.25
N ASP A 42 -28.65 1.39 0.82
CA ASP A 42 -28.54 2.28 1.98
C ASP A 42 -29.21 1.78 3.28
N ARG A 43 -29.64 0.52 3.29
CA ARG A 43 -30.20 -0.11 4.49
C ARG A 43 -29.11 -0.28 5.55
N SER A 44 -29.44 0.06 6.80
CA SER A 44 -28.52 -0.17 7.93
C SER A 44 -28.33 -1.67 8.18
N CYS A 45 -27.09 -2.12 8.12
CA CYS A 45 -26.71 -3.53 8.25
C CYS A 45 -25.85 -3.75 9.46
N TYR A 46 -26.17 -4.79 10.22
CA TYR A 46 -25.38 -5.19 11.38
C TYR A 46 -24.05 -5.84 10.97
N ARG A 47 -23.09 -5.75 11.87
CA ARG A 47 -21.83 -6.46 11.74
C ARG A 47 -22.07 -7.97 11.75
N HIS A 48 -21.54 -8.64 10.73
CA HIS A 48 -21.54 -10.09 10.61
C HIS A 48 -20.33 -10.70 11.32
N ARG A 49 -19.14 -10.15 11.06
CA ARG A 49 -17.89 -10.58 11.71
C ARG A 49 -16.83 -9.50 11.67
N ILE A 50 -15.78 -9.70 12.46
CA ILE A 50 -14.58 -8.86 12.47
C ILE A 50 -13.51 -9.53 11.62
N MET A 51 -12.91 -8.75 10.70
CA MET A 51 -11.83 -9.18 9.83
C MET A 51 -10.54 -8.48 10.25
N GLN A 52 -9.42 -9.14 10.01
CA GLN A 52 -8.08 -8.57 10.24
C GLN A 52 -7.21 -8.79 9.01
N ARG A 53 -6.37 -7.81 8.71
CA ARG A 53 -5.29 -7.98 7.76
C ARG A 53 -4.11 -7.08 8.10
N THR A 54 -2.93 -7.51 7.70
CA THR A 54 -1.71 -6.74 7.83
C THR A 54 -1.37 -6.08 6.51
N LEU A 55 -1.04 -4.78 6.57
CA LEU A 55 -0.56 -4.01 5.43
C LEU A 55 0.89 -3.59 5.68
N HIS A 56 1.75 -3.78 4.69
CA HIS A 56 3.11 -3.25 4.73
C HIS A 56 3.10 -1.76 4.38
N ASP A 57 3.68 -0.94 5.23
CA ASP A 57 3.76 0.51 5.07
C ASP A 57 5.22 0.95 4.90
N VAL A 58 5.43 2.19 4.54
CA VAL A 58 6.75 2.81 4.52
C VAL A 58 7.34 2.78 5.93
N GLY A 59 8.54 2.21 6.05
CA GLY A 59 9.23 2.07 7.32
C GLY A 59 9.74 3.42 7.87
N ASP A 60 10.25 3.35 9.08
CA ASP A 60 10.84 4.50 9.75
C ASP A 60 12.33 4.60 9.41
N LEU A 61 12.72 5.67 8.74
CA LEU A 61 14.10 5.93 8.34
C LEU A 61 15.02 6.19 9.54
N VAL A 62 14.49 6.77 10.61
CA VAL A 62 15.30 7.13 11.79
C VAL A 62 15.68 5.88 12.58
N SER A 63 14.72 5.02 12.87
CA SER A 63 14.95 3.76 13.61
C SER A 63 15.44 2.62 12.71
N GLY A 64 15.30 2.73 11.39
CA GLY A 64 15.55 1.67 10.42
C GLY A 64 14.58 0.50 10.51
N ARG A 65 13.46 0.67 11.24
CA ARG A 65 12.47 -0.39 11.46
C ARG A 65 11.42 -0.42 10.35
N PRO A 66 11.08 -1.60 9.83
CA PRO A 66 9.88 -1.75 9.02
C PRO A 66 8.63 -1.29 9.78
N ARG A 67 7.60 -0.89 9.06
CA ARG A 67 6.29 -0.54 9.63
C ARG A 67 5.21 -1.42 9.03
N GLU A 68 4.38 -1.95 9.90
CA GLU A 68 3.22 -2.73 9.52
C GLU A 68 1.96 -2.12 10.12
N LEU A 69 0.91 -2.10 9.32
CA LEU A 69 -0.41 -1.66 9.71
C LEU A 69 -1.28 -2.88 10.00
N ASP A 70 -1.64 -3.09 11.25
CA ASP A 70 -2.62 -4.09 11.64
C ASP A 70 -4.02 -3.47 11.57
N LEU A 71 -4.75 -3.85 10.52
CA LEU A 71 -6.08 -3.33 10.23
C LEU A 71 -7.15 -4.31 10.67
N THR A 72 -7.99 -3.85 11.60
CA THR A 72 -9.21 -4.54 12.02
C THR A 72 -10.41 -3.83 11.39
N TYR A 73 -11.25 -4.56 10.70
CA TYR A 73 -12.43 -3.99 10.03
C TYR A 73 -13.63 -4.92 10.12
N SER A 74 -14.83 -4.33 10.07
CA SER A 74 -16.08 -5.06 10.18
C SER A 74 -16.60 -5.47 8.81
N GLN A 75 -17.09 -6.69 8.73
CA GLN A 75 -17.86 -7.19 7.59
C GLN A 75 -19.34 -7.18 7.97
N HIS A 76 -20.18 -6.69 7.05
CA HIS A 76 -21.62 -6.56 7.22
C HIS A 76 -22.35 -7.41 6.18
N TYR A 77 -23.59 -7.77 6.51
CA TYR A 77 -24.47 -8.49 5.59
C TYR A 77 -25.77 -7.71 5.38
N CYS A 78 -26.11 -7.46 4.11
CA CYS A 78 -27.37 -6.87 3.73
C CYS A 78 -28.40 -7.96 3.40
N CYS A 79 -29.42 -8.09 4.22
CA CYS A 79 -30.48 -9.09 4.01
C CYS A 79 -31.43 -8.74 2.85
N LYS A 80 -31.44 -7.48 2.38
CA LYS A 80 -32.21 -7.05 1.20
C LYS A 80 -31.49 -7.38 -0.10
N CYS A 81 -30.19 -7.08 -0.18
CA CYS A 81 -29.36 -7.31 -1.37
C CYS A 81 -28.71 -8.72 -1.38
N HIS A 82 -28.78 -9.47 -0.28
CA HIS A 82 -28.12 -10.76 -0.09
C HIS A 82 -26.61 -10.71 -0.35
N ARG A 83 -25.95 -9.65 0.10
CA ARG A 83 -24.53 -9.42 -0.11
C ARG A 83 -23.78 -9.10 1.17
N TYR A 84 -22.53 -9.56 1.22
CA TYR A 84 -21.54 -9.12 2.21
C TYR A 84 -20.82 -7.89 1.69
N PHE A 85 -20.51 -6.97 2.59
CA PHE A 85 -19.64 -5.83 2.30
C PHE A 85 -18.77 -5.52 3.52
N ASN A 86 -17.61 -4.96 3.27
CA ASN A 86 -16.67 -4.60 4.32
C ASN A 86 -16.76 -3.10 4.61
N ALA A 87 -16.43 -2.71 5.83
CA ALA A 87 -16.20 -1.31 6.14
C ALA A 87 -15.15 -0.74 5.19
N ASP A 88 -15.32 0.52 4.80
CA ASP A 88 -14.44 1.17 3.83
C ASP A 88 -13.03 1.35 4.40
N THR A 89 -12.05 0.80 3.71
CA THR A 89 -10.61 0.91 3.99
C THR A 89 -9.84 1.45 2.79
N SER A 90 -10.54 2.00 1.80
CA SER A 90 -9.97 2.48 0.53
C SER A 90 -9.00 3.64 0.69
N ASP A 91 -9.09 4.38 1.80
CA ASP A 91 -8.14 5.43 2.17
C ASP A 91 -6.76 4.89 2.57
N LEU A 92 -6.66 3.63 2.98
CA LEU A 92 -5.44 3.00 3.44
C LEU A 92 -4.74 2.17 2.37
N ALA A 93 -5.49 1.37 1.63
CA ALA A 93 -4.96 0.46 0.62
C ALA A 93 -6.00 0.09 -0.43
N LEU A 94 -5.52 -0.35 -1.58
CA LEU A 94 -6.37 -0.97 -2.61
C LEU A 94 -6.97 -2.30 -2.11
N PRO A 95 -8.15 -2.70 -2.63
CA PRO A 95 -8.73 -4.00 -2.32
C PRO A 95 -7.72 -5.12 -2.57
N LYS A 96 -7.65 -6.07 -1.64
CA LYS A 96 -6.72 -7.22 -1.68
C LYS A 96 -5.22 -6.87 -1.73
N SER A 97 -4.85 -5.60 -1.64
CA SER A 97 -3.45 -5.21 -1.57
C SER A 97 -2.85 -5.55 -0.21
N HIS A 98 -1.58 -5.96 -0.20
CA HIS A 98 -0.78 -6.15 1.01
C HIS A 98 0.03 -4.90 1.38
N TYR A 99 -0.09 -3.83 0.58
CA TYR A 99 0.68 -2.60 0.73
C TYR A 99 -0.24 -1.39 0.87
N THR A 100 0.17 -0.42 1.66
CA THR A 100 -0.54 0.86 1.76
C THR A 100 -0.41 1.67 0.47
N HIS A 101 -1.32 2.62 0.26
CA HIS A 101 -1.22 3.55 -0.87
C HIS A 101 0.10 4.31 -0.91
N ARG A 102 0.68 4.61 0.26
CA ARG A 102 1.97 5.30 0.35
C ARG A 102 3.09 4.50 -0.31
N VAL A 103 3.13 3.20 -0.09
CA VAL A 103 4.11 2.31 -0.71
C VAL A 103 3.92 2.24 -2.22
N VAL A 104 2.68 2.07 -2.67
CA VAL A 104 2.36 2.02 -4.10
C VAL A 104 2.74 3.33 -4.80
N THR A 105 2.36 4.46 -4.22
CA THR A 105 2.68 5.78 -4.78
C THR A 105 4.18 6.02 -4.86
N LEU A 106 4.90 5.69 -3.80
CA LEU A 106 6.36 5.83 -3.76
C LEU A 106 7.04 4.96 -4.81
N ALA A 107 6.64 3.69 -4.93
CA ALA A 107 7.19 2.77 -5.92
C ALA A 107 6.97 3.25 -7.36
N VAL A 108 5.76 3.70 -7.67
CA VAL A 108 5.41 4.22 -9.00
C VAL A 108 6.21 5.48 -9.32
N ARG A 109 6.39 6.38 -8.36
CA ARG A 109 7.18 7.61 -8.54
C ARG A 109 8.66 7.31 -8.80
N LEU A 110 9.26 6.38 -8.08
CA LEU A 110 10.64 5.96 -8.32
C LEU A 110 10.89 5.49 -9.76
N VAL A 111 9.93 4.82 -10.35
CA VAL A 111 10.03 4.33 -11.73
C VAL A 111 9.63 5.41 -12.74
N ALA A 112 8.47 6.03 -12.56
CA ALA A 112 7.89 6.93 -13.55
C ALA A 112 8.52 8.34 -13.54
N GLU A 113 8.86 8.87 -12.36
CA GLU A 113 9.44 10.21 -12.22
C GLU A 113 10.97 10.16 -12.16
N ASP A 114 11.53 9.25 -11.37
CA ASP A 114 12.99 9.17 -11.16
C ASP A 114 13.69 8.25 -12.17
N GLY A 115 12.92 7.53 -12.98
CA GLY A 115 13.45 6.70 -14.08
C GLY A 115 14.19 5.45 -13.63
N LEU A 116 13.96 4.96 -12.40
CA LEU A 116 14.63 3.75 -11.92
C LEU A 116 14.08 2.50 -12.60
N PRO A 117 14.94 1.55 -12.97
CA PRO A 117 14.50 0.21 -13.36
C PRO A 117 13.76 -0.47 -12.20
N TYR A 118 12.84 -1.38 -12.51
CA TYR A 118 12.00 -2.05 -11.48
C TYR A 118 12.81 -2.71 -10.36
N ARG A 119 13.91 -3.36 -10.69
CA ARG A 119 14.79 -3.98 -9.67
C ARG A 119 15.49 -2.94 -8.81
N ALA A 120 15.93 -1.84 -9.39
CA ALA A 120 16.55 -0.75 -8.66
C ALA A 120 15.52 -0.06 -7.74
N ALA A 121 14.28 0.11 -8.18
CA ALA A 121 13.20 0.63 -7.36
C ALA A 121 12.89 -0.28 -6.17
N SER A 122 12.87 -1.60 -6.38
CA SER A 122 12.71 -2.59 -5.31
C SER A 122 13.83 -2.50 -4.25
N TRP A 123 15.08 -2.39 -4.70
CA TRP A 123 16.24 -2.17 -3.83
C TRP A 123 16.16 -0.86 -3.05
N HIS A 124 15.77 0.21 -3.71
CA HIS A 124 15.64 1.53 -3.09
C HIS A 124 14.58 1.55 -2.00
N LEU A 125 13.41 0.96 -2.27
CA LEU A 125 12.34 0.79 -1.27
C LEU A 125 12.81 0.04 -0.04
N TRP A 126 13.55 -1.02 -0.25
CA TRP A 126 14.08 -1.83 0.82
C TRP A 126 15.15 -1.10 1.63
N ARG A 127 16.17 -0.59 0.99
CA ARG A 127 17.29 0.06 1.64
C ARG A 127 16.91 1.37 2.33
N ASP A 128 16.14 2.20 1.66
CA ASP A 128 15.88 3.57 2.13
C ASP A 128 14.53 3.72 2.84
N HIS A 129 13.58 2.84 2.59
CA HIS A 129 12.22 2.92 3.15
C HIS A 129 11.77 1.69 3.93
N ARG A 130 12.63 0.70 4.09
CA ARG A 130 12.37 -0.51 4.89
C ARG A 130 11.07 -1.24 4.53
N VAL A 131 10.72 -1.24 3.27
CA VAL A 131 9.59 -2.00 2.75
C VAL A 131 10.05 -2.83 1.55
N PHE A 132 9.87 -4.13 1.64
CA PHE A 132 10.21 -5.03 0.55
C PHE A 132 9.01 -5.17 -0.40
N VAL A 133 9.22 -4.79 -1.65
CA VAL A 133 8.26 -4.97 -2.72
C VAL A 133 8.96 -5.69 -3.88
N PRO A 134 8.49 -6.88 -4.28
CA PRO A 134 9.04 -7.57 -5.43
C PRO A 134 8.97 -6.70 -6.69
N TYR A 135 10.01 -6.73 -7.52
CA TYR A 135 10.05 -5.92 -8.74
C TYR A 135 8.89 -6.19 -9.70
N ALA A 136 8.41 -7.44 -9.76
CA ALA A 136 7.25 -7.80 -10.56
C ALA A 136 5.95 -7.11 -10.08
N THR A 137 5.80 -6.92 -8.78
CA THR A 137 4.69 -6.18 -8.19
C THR A 137 4.75 -4.71 -8.58
N ILE A 138 5.93 -4.10 -8.52
CA ILE A 138 6.14 -2.70 -8.96
C ILE A 138 5.81 -2.56 -10.43
N GLN A 139 6.27 -3.47 -11.27
CA GLN A 139 5.97 -3.50 -12.69
C GLN A 139 4.46 -3.53 -12.94
N ASN A 140 3.72 -4.38 -12.25
CA ASN A 140 2.26 -4.46 -12.37
C ASN A 140 1.58 -3.13 -12.00
N TRP A 141 2.04 -2.46 -10.96
CA TRP A 141 1.49 -1.16 -10.56
C TRP A 141 1.73 -0.07 -11.60
N VAL A 142 2.94 0.00 -12.13
CA VAL A 142 3.32 0.99 -13.16
C VAL A 142 2.54 0.75 -14.44
N GLU A 143 2.44 -0.48 -14.90
CA GLU A 143 1.70 -0.85 -16.11
C GLU A 143 0.19 -0.59 -15.96
N ALA A 144 -0.39 -0.89 -14.81
CA ALA A 144 -1.80 -0.59 -14.52
C ALA A 144 -2.07 0.92 -14.55
N GLY A 145 -1.17 1.73 -14.01
CA GLY A 145 -1.24 3.19 -14.06
C GLY A 145 -1.14 3.72 -15.50
N GLY A 146 -0.23 3.18 -16.29
CA GLY A 146 -0.06 3.53 -17.70
C GLY A 146 -1.29 3.20 -18.56
N LYS A 147 -1.90 2.06 -18.36
CA LYS A 147 -3.15 1.66 -19.05
C LYS A 147 -4.32 2.61 -18.74
N LYS A 148 -4.49 2.99 -17.46
CA LYS A 148 -5.52 3.96 -17.06
C LYS A 148 -5.29 5.33 -17.69
N GLY A 149 -4.05 5.80 -17.74
CA GLY A 149 -3.68 7.07 -18.36
C GLY A 149 -4.02 7.10 -19.86
N ARG A 150 -3.70 6.03 -20.59
CA ARG A 150 -4.02 5.90 -22.02
C ARG A 150 -5.54 5.89 -22.28
N ALA A 151 -6.30 5.13 -21.50
CA ALA A 151 -7.76 5.06 -21.62
C ALA A 151 -8.43 6.42 -21.37
N THR A 152 -7.95 7.19 -20.40
CA THR A 152 -8.45 8.53 -20.12
C THR A 152 -8.11 9.52 -21.23
N HIS A 153 -6.92 9.43 -21.81
CA HIS A 153 -6.51 10.27 -22.93
C HIS A 153 -7.34 9.97 -24.19
N GLN A 154 -7.56 8.71 -24.50
CA GLN A 154 -8.36 8.26 -25.64
C GLN A 154 -9.82 8.76 -25.54
N ARG A 155 -10.42 8.71 -24.35
CA ARG A 155 -11.78 9.22 -24.11
C ARG A 155 -11.87 10.75 -24.25
N ARG A 156 -10.82 11.49 -23.90
CA ARG A 156 -10.73 12.95 -24.12
C ARG A 156 -10.66 13.32 -25.60
N ILE A 157 -9.90 12.57 -26.38
CA ILE A 157 -9.77 12.79 -27.83
C ILE A 157 -11.08 12.50 -28.55
N SER A 158 -11.74 11.39 -28.22
CA SER A 158 -13.04 11.04 -28.84
C SER A 158 -14.14 12.04 -28.53
N ARG A 159 -14.17 12.61 -27.32
CA ARG A 159 -15.15 13.68 -26.96
C ARG A 159 -14.88 15.00 -27.70
N ARG A 160 -13.61 15.31 -28.06
CA ARG A 160 -13.29 16.53 -28.83
C ARG A 160 -13.57 16.41 -30.32
N ARG A 161 -13.68 15.16 -30.84
CA ARG A 161 -14.01 14.91 -32.26
C ARG A 161 -15.50 14.78 -32.53
N ALA A 162 -16.33 14.66 -31.48
CA ALA A 162 -17.80 14.51 -31.57
C ALA A 162 -18.57 15.80 -31.24
N GLY A 163 -17.87 16.97 -31.13
CA GLY A 163 -18.46 18.29 -30.90
C GLY A 163 -18.27 19.22 -32.09
#